data_4c674f65ebe24e6eafa81d89c0188751
#
_entry.id   4c674f65ebe24e6eafa81d89c0188751
#
_cell.length_a   1.000
_cell.length_b   1.000
_cell.length_c   1.000
_cell.angle_alpha   90.00
_cell.angle_beta   90.00
_cell.angle_gamma   90.00
#
_symmetry.space_group_name_H-M   'P 1'
#
loop_
_entity.id
_entity.type
_entity.pdbx_description
1 polymer ?
#
loop_
_entity_poly.entity_id
_entity_poly.type
_entity_poly.pdbx_seq_one_letter_code
_entity_poly.pdbx_strand_id
1 'polypeptide(L)' 'MGKVRTELVKRISEELVEKYPGSFTTDFEENKQFLREIGLDVSKRLRNKIAGYISRIMKIRQGTPSDREQGA' A
#
# COMPACT_ATOMS: atom_id res chain seq x y z
N MET A 1 13.71 -4.19 18.87
CA MET A 1 12.54 -4.60 18.27
C MET A 1 12.53 -4.61 16.81
N GLY A 2 12.85 -3.63 16.13
CA GLY A 2 12.91 -3.66 14.70
C GLY A 2 11.58 -3.92 14.01
N LYS A 3 10.51 -3.91 14.74
CA LYS A 3 9.22 -4.12 14.12
C LYS A 3 8.76 -2.89 13.39
N VAL A 4 8.22 -3.09 12.21
CA VAL A 4 7.59 -2.00 11.49
C VAL A 4 6.20 -1.80 12.09
N ARG A 5 5.92 -0.60 12.49
CA ARG A 5 4.64 -0.30 13.12
C ARG A 5 3.54 -0.25 12.08
N THR A 6 2.44 -0.89 12.41
CA THR A 6 1.29 -0.90 11.53
C THR A 6 0.80 0.52 11.26
N GLU A 7 0.83 1.37 12.29
CA GLU A 7 0.38 2.75 12.13
C GLU A 7 1.23 3.50 11.13
N LEU A 8 2.54 3.28 11.19
CA LEU A 8 3.44 3.95 10.27
C LEU A 8 3.17 3.52 8.83
N VAL A 9 3.00 2.24 8.63
CA VAL A 9 2.68 1.70 7.31
C VAL A 9 1.38 2.30 6.80
N LYS A 10 0.37 2.33 7.64
CA LYS A 10 -0.93 2.86 7.26
C LYS A 10 -0.83 4.34 6.88
N ARG A 11 -0.14 5.12 7.71
CA ARG A 11 -0.03 6.55 7.47
C ARG A 11 0.69 6.85 6.17
N ILE A 12 1.85 6.23 5.97
CA ILE A 12 2.63 6.47 4.76
C ILE A 12 1.84 6.03 3.54
N SER A 13 1.20 4.88 3.63
CA SER A 13 0.44 4.36 2.50
C SER A 13 -0.69 5.30 2.09
N GLU A 14 -1.42 5.80 3.08
CA GLU A 14 -2.53 6.68 2.78
C GLU A 14 -2.05 7.99 2.19
N GLU A 15 -0.95 8.52 2.70
CA GLU A 15 -0.39 9.75 2.15
C GLU A 15 0.04 9.56 0.70
N LEU A 16 0.65 8.42 0.41
CA LEU A 16 1.11 8.16 -0.94
C LEU A 16 -0.06 8.01 -1.90
N VAL A 17 -1.10 7.35 -1.48
CA VAL A 17 -2.28 7.18 -2.34
C VAL A 17 -2.91 8.53 -2.64
N GLU A 18 -2.91 9.44 -1.68
CA GLU A 18 -3.46 10.76 -1.90
C GLU A 18 -2.54 11.63 -2.76
N LYS A 19 -1.25 11.46 -2.57
CA LYS A 19 -0.29 12.27 -3.31
C LYS A 19 -0.17 11.82 -4.77
N TYR A 20 -0.32 10.54 -5.02
CA TYR A 20 -0.19 9.99 -6.36
C TYR A 20 -1.46 9.24 -6.74
N PRO A 21 -2.58 9.95 -6.85
CA PRO A 21 -3.83 9.28 -7.22
C PRO A 21 -3.72 8.72 -8.64
N GLY A 22 -4.18 7.50 -8.80
CA GLY A 22 -4.12 6.88 -10.10
C GLY A 22 -2.81 6.22 -10.45
N SER A 23 -1.81 6.35 -9.56
CA SER A 23 -0.51 5.71 -9.80
C SER A 23 -0.42 4.35 -9.15
N PHE A 24 -1.31 4.06 -8.24
CA PHE A 24 -1.31 2.77 -7.56
C PHE A 24 -2.46 1.92 -8.07
N THR A 25 -2.25 0.61 -8.00
CA THR A 25 -3.23 -0.36 -8.47
C THR A 25 -3.46 -1.40 -7.41
N THR A 26 -4.24 -2.42 -7.75
CA THR A 26 -4.44 -3.55 -6.85
C THR A 26 -3.31 -4.55 -6.96
N ASP A 27 -2.38 -4.33 -7.86
CA ASP A 27 -1.26 -5.24 -8.10
C ASP A 27 -0.10 -4.89 -7.18
N PHE A 28 0.27 -5.82 -6.31
CA PHE A 28 1.34 -5.61 -5.36
C PHE A 28 2.68 -5.30 -6.05
N GLU A 29 2.98 -6.05 -7.11
CA GLU A 29 4.25 -5.87 -7.79
C GLU A 29 4.37 -4.50 -8.44
N GLU A 30 3.29 -4.05 -9.06
CA GLU A 30 3.30 -2.73 -9.68
C GLU A 30 3.46 -1.64 -8.65
N ASN A 31 2.77 -1.77 -7.52
CA ASN A 31 2.87 -0.77 -6.46
C ASN A 31 4.28 -0.74 -5.89
N LYS A 32 4.87 -1.91 -5.70
CA LYS A 32 6.22 -2.00 -5.18
C LYS A 32 7.21 -1.33 -6.12
N GLN A 33 7.04 -1.57 -7.41
CA GLN A 33 7.93 -0.98 -8.40
C GLN A 33 7.79 0.54 -8.44
N PHE A 34 6.55 1.03 -8.34
CA PHE A 34 6.34 2.48 -8.32
C PHE A 34 7.02 3.12 -7.12
N LEU A 35 6.95 2.47 -5.97
CA LEU A 35 7.60 3.01 -4.78
C LEU A 35 9.11 3.10 -4.96
N ARG A 36 9.68 2.18 -5.70
CA ARG A 36 11.10 2.25 -6.01
C ARG A 36 11.40 3.42 -6.95
N GLU A 37 10.52 3.64 -7.89
CA GLU A 37 10.75 4.68 -8.91
C GLU A 37 10.68 6.07 -8.32
N ILE A 38 9.80 6.29 -7.36
CA ILE A 38 9.70 7.61 -6.74
C ILE A 38 10.81 7.85 -5.72
N GLY A 39 11.65 6.84 -5.49
CA GLY A 39 12.77 7.00 -4.59
C GLY A 39 12.39 7.08 -3.13
N LEU A 40 11.37 6.33 -2.75
CA LEU A 40 10.93 6.32 -1.36
C LEU A 40 12.08 5.85 -0.47
N ASP A 41 12.50 6.71 0.43
CA ASP A 41 13.67 6.45 1.27
C ASP A 41 13.29 5.67 2.51
N VAL A 42 13.03 4.40 2.32
CA VAL A 42 12.71 3.49 3.42
C VAL A 42 13.38 2.17 3.16
N SER A 43 13.43 1.33 4.19
CA SER A 43 14.03 0.02 4.03
C SER A 43 13.21 -0.81 3.06
N LYS A 44 13.85 -1.83 2.51
CA LYS A 44 13.18 -2.73 1.58
C LYS A 44 11.98 -3.39 2.24
N ARG A 45 12.15 -3.78 3.51
CA ARG A 45 11.08 -4.44 4.24
C ARG A 45 9.89 -3.49 4.41
N LEU A 46 10.16 -2.24 4.78
CA LEU A 46 9.09 -1.28 4.96
C LEU A 46 8.40 -0.99 3.63
N ARG A 47 9.19 -0.86 2.58
CA ARG A 47 8.61 -0.62 1.26
C ARG A 47 7.66 -1.73 0.84
N ASN A 48 8.06 -2.97 1.11
CA ASN A 48 7.20 -4.11 0.78
C ASN A 48 5.89 -4.06 1.56
N LYS A 49 5.96 -3.71 2.83
CA LYS A 49 4.75 -3.63 3.63
C LYS A 49 3.84 -2.52 3.15
N ILE A 50 4.43 -1.39 2.77
CA ILE A 50 3.65 -0.28 2.25
C ILE A 50 2.95 -0.68 0.95
N ALA A 51 3.68 -1.33 0.06
CA ALA A 51 3.09 -1.76 -1.19
C ALA A 51 1.93 -2.72 -0.96
N GLY A 52 2.09 -3.64 -0.03
CA GLY A 52 1.02 -4.57 0.29
C GLY A 52 -0.21 -3.87 0.84
N TYR A 53 0.03 -2.89 1.72
CA TYR A 53 -1.08 -2.16 2.30
C TYR A 53 -1.81 -1.32 1.24
N ILE A 54 -1.04 -0.69 0.35
CA ILE A 54 -1.63 0.09 -0.72
C ILE A 54 -2.49 -0.78 -1.63
N SER A 55 -2.00 -1.97 -1.96
CA SER A 55 -2.78 -2.89 -2.77
C SER A 55 -4.13 -3.19 -2.12
N ARG A 56 -4.11 -3.35 -0.81
CA ARG A 56 -5.34 -3.62 -0.07
C ARG A 56 -6.27 -2.42 -0.12
N ILE A 57 -5.71 -1.22 0.07
CA ILE A 57 -6.52 0.01 0.00
C ILE A 57 -7.19 0.11 -1.37
N MET A 58 -6.44 -0.13 -2.41
CA MET A 58 -6.98 0.01 -3.75
C MET A 58 -8.09 -0.99 -4.02
N LYS A 59 -7.95 -2.21 -3.50
CA LYS A 59 -9.01 -3.20 -3.67
C LYS A 59 -10.29 -2.74 -2.98
N ILE A 60 -10.14 -2.20 -1.79
CA ILE A 60 -11.31 -1.74 -1.04
C ILE A 60 -11.95 -0.56 -1.77
N ARG A 61 -11.14 0.36 -2.26
CA ARG A 61 -11.66 1.53 -2.94
C ARG A 61 -12.38 1.18 -4.23
N GLN A 62 -11.96 0.10 -4.87
CA GLN A 62 -12.62 -0.33 -6.10
C GLN A 62 -13.91 -1.08 -5.83
N GLY A 63 -14.24 -1.24 -4.55
CA GLY A 63 -15.48 -1.92 -4.20
C GLY A 63 -15.41 -3.41 -4.41
N THR A 64 -14.23 -3.99 -4.41
CA THR A 64 -14.05 -5.42 -4.53
C THR A 64 -14.49 -6.08 -3.25
N PRO A 65 -15.53 -6.82 -3.30
CA PRO A 65 -16.03 -7.46 -2.10
C PRO A 65 -15.17 -8.60 -1.68
N SER A 66 -15.13 -8.86 -1.58
CA SER A 66 -14.73 -9.62 -1.03
C SER A 66 -14.40 -9.91 -0.26
N ASP A 67 -14.56 -9.43 -0.43
CA ASP A 67 -14.47 -9.55 0.28
C ASP A 67 -14.71 -9.64 1.10
N ARG A 68 -14.79 -9.46 1.25
CA ARG A 68 -15.09 -9.41 2.15
C ARG A 68 -15.64 -9.82 2.70
N GLU A 69 -15.66 -9.81 2.43
CA GLU A 69 -16.17 -9.87 2.99
C GLU A 69 -16.44 -10.13 3.53
N GLN A 70 -16.22 -10.15 3.43
CA GLN A 70 -16.58 -10.15 4.07
C GLN A 70 -16.96 -10.18 4.63
N GLY A 71 -16.93 -10.19 4.51
CA GLY A 71 -17.37 -9.94 5.19
C GLY A 71 -17.78 -9.97 5.54
N ALA A 72 -17.91 -9.83 5.61
CA ALA A 72 -18.35 -9.66 6.12
C ALA A 72 -18.57 -9.81 6.47
#